data_01a17f8e5feedaa5109a02c7d4fda4b1
#
_entry.id   01a17f8e5feedaa5109a02c7d4fda4b1
#
_cell.length_a   1.000
_cell.length_b   1.000
_cell.length_c   1.000
_cell.angle_alpha   90.00
_cell.angle_beta   90.00
_cell.angle_gamma   90.00
#
_symmetry.space_group_name_H-M   'P 1'
#
loop_
_entity.id
_entity.type
_entity.pdbx_description
1 polymer ?
#
loop_
_entity_poly.entity_id
_entity_poly.type
_entity_poly.pdbx_seq_one_letter_code
_entity_poly.pdbx_strand_id
1 'polypeptide(L)'
;ASDGEGIDELKTRFQSDRRIEWLGRISEEDKLDRLARCTVFCAPSLRGESFGIVLLEAMAAGASLVASAIDGYVNVATSEKNSLLVPPGDAHQLAFAINRVIGDTRLRANLISEGHLRAQQFSMSLLASKYVDIYRMLLESEASNELLVRPNRLVSMFPDRLLRRPWSGRS
;
A
#
# COMPACT_ATOMS: atom_id res chain seq x y z
N ALA A 1 8.73 0.05 -11.33
CA ALA A 1 9.70 -0.58 -12.19
C ALA A 1 9.07 -1.84 -12.78
N SER A 2 8.48 -1.77 -13.94
CA SER A 2 7.91 -2.93 -14.64
C SER A 2 7.91 -2.65 -16.14
N ASP A 3 7.88 -3.71 -16.93
CA ASP A 3 7.74 -3.64 -18.39
C ASP A 3 6.23 -3.61 -18.71
N GLY A 4 5.53 -2.57 -18.24
CA GLY A 4 4.09 -2.39 -18.44
C GLY A 4 3.75 -2.00 -19.88
N GLU A 5 2.51 -2.26 -20.27
CA GLU A 5 1.97 -1.82 -21.56
C GLU A 5 2.11 -0.30 -21.72
N GLY A 6 2.54 0.16 -22.91
CA GLY A 6 2.73 1.59 -23.21
C GLY A 6 4.04 2.22 -22.73
N ILE A 7 4.93 1.46 -22.05
CA ILE A 7 6.18 2.04 -21.53
C ILE A 7 7.12 2.49 -22.64
N ASP A 8 7.15 1.79 -23.77
CA ASP A 8 8.03 2.14 -24.88
C ASP A 8 7.59 3.42 -25.59
N GLU A 9 6.28 3.67 -25.66
CA GLU A 9 5.76 4.93 -26.16
C GLU A 9 6.16 6.10 -25.23
N LEU A 10 6.05 5.91 -23.92
CA LEU A 10 6.47 6.91 -22.94
C LEU A 10 7.99 7.16 -23.01
N LYS A 11 8.80 6.11 -23.10
CA LYS A 11 10.26 6.24 -23.28
C LYS A 11 10.60 7.04 -24.53
N THR A 12 9.94 6.75 -25.64
CA THR A 12 10.13 7.47 -26.91
C THR A 12 9.74 8.94 -26.77
N ARG A 13 8.59 9.21 -26.16
CA ARG A 13 8.06 10.57 -25.97
C ARG A 13 8.97 11.43 -25.09
N PHE A 14 9.59 10.86 -24.06
CA PHE A 14 10.39 11.56 -23.08
C PHE A 14 11.90 11.24 -23.17
N GLN A 15 12.38 10.69 -24.28
CA GLN A 15 13.77 10.27 -24.46
C GLN A 15 14.82 11.37 -24.26
N SER A 16 14.44 12.63 -24.51
CA SER A 16 15.33 13.80 -24.36
C SER A 16 15.26 14.44 -22.97
N ASP A 17 14.34 14.03 -22.12
CA ASP A 17 14.18 14.60 -20.78
C ASP A 17 15.12 13.90 -19.78
N ARG A 18 16.27 14.52 -19.52
CA ARG A 18 17.29 14.01 -18.59
C ARG A 18 16.86 13.93 -17.12
N ARG A 19 15.70 14.48 -16.78
CA ARG A 19 15.15 14.40 -15.42
C ARG A 19 14.47 13.04 -15.17
N ILE A 20 14.21 12.27 -16.23
CA ILE A 20 13.51 10.99 -16.16
C ILE A 20 14.53 9.87 -16.27
N GLU A 21 14.57 9.02 -15.25
CA GLU A 21 15.35 7.79 -15.25
C GLU A 21 14.41 6.57 -15.38
N TRP A 22 14.64 5.75 -16.41
CA TRP A 22 13.88 4.55 -16.69
C TRP A 22 14.58 3.33 -16.07
N LEU A 23 14.13 2.89 -14.91
CA LEU A 23 14.82 1.87 -14.13
C LEU A 23 14.64 0.45 -14.65
N GLY A 24 13.54 0.16 -15.35
CA GLY A 24 13.18 -1.22 -15.69
C GLY A 24 13.03 -2.10 -14.45
N ARG A 25 13.51 -3.34 -14.54
CA ARG A 25 13.61 -4.23 -13.38
C ARG A 25 14.86 -3.90 -12.59
N ILE A 26 14.69 -3.70 -11.29
CA ILE A 26 15.76 -3.44 -10.33
C ILE A 26 15.76 -4.50 -9.24
N SER A 27 16.87 -4.63 -8.52
CA SER A 27 16.97 -5.52 -7.36
C SER A 27 16.10 -5.02 -6.20
N GLU A 28 15.78 -5.88 -5.23
CA GLU A 28 15.08 -5.47 -4.01
C GLU A 28 15.90 -4.44 -3.21
N GLU A 29 17.22 -4.62 -3.17
CA GLU A 29 18.13 -3.70 -2.50
C GLU A 29 18.08 -2.30 -3.12
N ASP A 30 18.20 -2.20 -4.45
CA ASP A 30 18.08 -0.94 -5.19
C ASP A 30 16.70 -0.29 -4.97
N LYS A 31 15.64 -1.10 -4.96
CA LYS A 31 14.29 -0.60 -4.69
C LYS A 31 14.20 0.04 -3.31
N LEU A 32 14.65 -0.67 -2.28
CA LEU A 32 14.61 -0.17 -0.90
C LEU A 32 15.46 1.08 -0.72
N ASP A 33 16.67 1.12 -1.30
CA ASP A 33 17.53 2.29 -1.24
C ASP A 33 16.89 3.51 -1.92
N ARG A 34 16.26 3.33 -3.09
CA ARG A 34 15.52 4.41 -3.78
C ARG A 34 14.30 4.88 -2.99
N LEU A 35 13.54 3.97 -2.39
CA LEU A 35 12.41 4.32 -1.53
C LEU A 35 12.88 5.12 -0.31
N ALA A 36 13.97 4.73 0.33
CA ALA A 36 14.52 5.44 1.50
C ALA A 36 15.02 6.85 1.17
N ARG A 37 15.47 7.08 -0.06
CA ARG A 37 16.05 8.37 -0.49
C ARG A 37 15.08 9.26 -1.28
N CYS A 38 13.94 8.76 -1.70
CA CYS A 38 13.00 9.57 -2.46
C CYS A 38 12.29 10.60 -1.58
N THR A 39 12.10 11.80 -2.11
CA THR A 39 11.31 12.84 -1.44
C THR A 39 9.83 12.49 -1.41
N VAL A 40 9.32 11.90 -2.50
CA VAL A 40 7.93 11.47 -2.66
C VAL A 40 7.90 10.15 -3.42
N PHE A 41 7.24 9.15 -2.87
CA PHE A 41 6.86 7.96 -3.61
C PHE A 41 5.47 8.16 -4.21
N CYS A 42 5.35 7.97 -5.53
CA CYS A 42 4.11 8.16 -6.27
C CYS A 42 3.61 6.83 -6.83
N ALA A 43 2.36 6.45 -6.48
CA ALA A 43 1.71 5.25 -6.96
C ALA A 43 0.38 5.60 -7.67
N PRO A 44 0.41 6.04 -8.95
CA PRO A 44 -0.74 6.55 -9.67
C PRO A 44 -1.54 5.47 -10.41
N SER A 45 -1.66 4.27 -9.84
CA SER A 45 -2.39 3.15 -10.45
C SER A 45 -3.84 3.52 -10.73
N LEU A 46 -4.34 3.13 -11.90
CA LEU A 46 -5.73 3.35 -12.27
C LEU A 46 -6.67 2.27 -11.69
N ARG A 47 -6.14 1.04 -11.51
CA ARG A 47 -6.85 -0.15 -11.03
C ARG A 47 -5.86 -1.31 -10.85
N GLY A 48 -6.36 -2.46 -10.40
CA GLY A 48 -5.60 -3.73 -10.45
C GLY A 48 -4.77 -4.03 -9.20
N GLU A 49 -4.77 -3.18 -8.19
CA GLU A 49 -4.12 -3.44 -6.91
C GLU A 49 -5.08 -4.11 -5.93
N SER A 50 -4.68 -5.25 -5.40
CA SER A 50 -5.50 -5.99 -4.44
C SER A 50 -5.30 -5.54 -3.00
N PHE A 51 -4.08 -5.13 -2.63
CA PHE A 51 -3.76 -4.80 -1.22
C PHE A 51 -2.89 -3.54 -1.05
N GLY A 52 -1.95 -3.27 -1.96
CA GLY A 52 -1.06 -2.10 -1.86
C GLY A 52 0.22 -2.37 -1.07
N ILE A 53 0.83 -3.55 -1.21
CA ILE A 53 2.10 -3.90 -0.52
C ILE A 53 3.19 -2.85 -0.80
N VAL A 54 3.27 -2.35 -2.04
CA VAL A 54 4.25 -1.33 -2.42
C VAL A 54 4.13 -0.04 -1.60
N LEU A 55 2.91 0.30 -1.15
CA LEU A 55 2.71 1.46 -0.27
C LEU A 55 3.27 1.20 1.12
N LEU A 56 3.11 -0.02 1.65
CA LEU A 56 3.68 -0.42 2.94
C LEU A 56 5.21 -0.46 2.89
N GLU A 57 5.79 -0.92 1.77
CA GLU A 57 7.23 -0.88 1.56
C GLU A 57 7.75 0.56 1.54
N ALA A 58 7.08 1.46 0.82
CA ALA A 58 7.42 2.87 0.80
C ALA A 58 7.31 3.53 2.18
N MET A 59 6.22 3.25 2.92
CA MET A 59 6.03 3.73 4.29
C MET A 59 7.10 3.19 5.24
N ALA A 60 7.47 1.90 5.14
CA ALA A 60 8.50 1.28 5.96
C ALA A 60 9.89 1.86 5.67
N ALA A 61 10.18 2.20 4.41
CA ALA A 61 11.40 2.84 4.00
C ALA A 61 11.48 4.34 4.35
N GLY A 62 10.40 4.94 4.85
CA GLY A 62 10.37 6.36 5.23
C GLY A 62 10.06 7.31 4.08
N ALA A 63 9.48 6.82 3.00
CA ALA A 63 9.02 7.68 1.91
C ALA A 63 7.70 8.37 2.27
N SER A 64 7.55 9.65 1.89
CA SER A 64 6.23 10.27 1.87
C SER A 64 5.45 9.80 0.65
N LEU A 65 4.14 9.58 0.81
CA LEU A 65 3.33 8.84 -0.13
C LEU A 65 2.24 9.69 -0.77
N VAL A 66 2.19 9.67 -2.12
CA VAL A 66 1.06 10.15 -2.91
C VAL A 66 0.56 8.99 -3.78
N ALA A 67 -0.72 8.64 -3.72
CA ALA A 67 -1.26 7.50 -4.45
C ALA A 67 -2.68 7.74 -4.95
N SER A 68 -3.13 6.92 -5.87
CA SER A 68 -4.53 6.91 -6.32
C SER A 68 -5.44 6.31 -5.24
N ALA A 69 -6.65 6.84 -5.09
CA ALA A 69 -7.67 6.34 -4.16
C ALA A 69 -8.40 5.12 -4.74
N ILE A 70 -7.67 4.02 -5.00
CA ILE A 70 -8.23 2.75 -5.46
C ILE A 70 -8.43 1.77 -4.31
N ASP A 71 -9.33 0.80 -4.46
CA ASP A 71 -9.75 -0.13 -3.40
C ASP A 71 -8.58 -0.80 -2.67
N GLY A 72 -7.55 -1.27 -3.40
CA GLY A 72 -6.37 -1.89 -2.79
C GLY A 72 -5.56 -0.92 -1.92
N TYR A 73 -5.46 0.35 -2.32
CA TYR A 73 -4.64 1.34 -1.62
C TYR A 73 -5.33 1.92 -0.39
N VAL A 74 -6.65 2.16 -0.43
CA VAL A 74 -7.39 2.71 0.72
C VAL A 74 -7.47 1.76 1.91
N ASN A 75 -7.12 0.49 1.74
CA ASN A 75 -7.01 -0.47 2.84
C ASN A 75 -5.76 -0.22 3.72
N VAL A 76 -4.69 0.31 3.14
CA VAL A 76 -3.42 0.56 3.84
C VAL A 76 -3.14 2.05 4.01
N ALA A 77 -3.55 2.88 3.08
CA ALA A 77 -3.31 4.32 3.07
C ALA A 77 -4.55 5.11 3.48
N THR A 78 -4.34 6.15 4.30
CA THR A 78 -5.39 7.08 4.74
C THR A 78 -4.94 8.49 4.35
N SER A 79 -5.76 9.17 3.52
CA SER A 79 -5.45 10.52 3.06
C SER A 79 -5.34 11.51 4.22
N GLU A 80 -4.43 12.49 4.07
CA GLU A 80 -4.09 13.53 5.05
C GLU A 80 -3.53 12.98 6.38
N LYS A 81 -3.33 11.66 6.49
CA LYS A 81 -2.75 11.03 7.67
C LYS A 81 -1.37 10.44 7.35
N ASN A 82 -1.32 9.35 6.59
CA ASN A 82 -0.07 8.66 6.24
C ASN A 82 0.24 8.70 4.73
N SER A 83 -0.58 9.42 3.98
CA SER A 83 -0.50 9.57 2.52
C SER A 83 -1.31 10.77 2.06
N LEU A 84 -1.15 11.16 0.79
CA LEU A 84 -2.16 11.92 0.07
C LEU A 84 -2.79 11.01 -0.99
N LEU A 85 -4.10 10.83 -0.92
CA LEU A 85 -4.85 10.04 -1.90
C LEU A 85 -5.59 10.97 -2.86
N VAL A 86 -5.49 10.66 -4.15
CA VAL A 86 -6.12 11.43 -5.24
C VAL A 86 -7.02 10.54 -6.09
N PRO A 87 -8.03 11.08 -6.78
CA PRO A 87 -8.85 10.30 -7.70
C PRO A 87 -8.00 9.61 -8.78
N PRO A 88 -8.26 8.32 -9.11
CA PRO A 88 -7.53 7.62 -10.16
C PRO A 88 -7.68 8.34 -11.51
N GLY A 89 -6.57 8.53 -12.23
CA GLY A 89 -6.56 9.19 -13.54
C GLY A 89 -6.60 10.73 -13.51
N ASP A 90 -6.73 11.35 -12.35
CA ASP A 90 -6.69 12.81 -12.22
C ASP A 90 -5.24 13.31 -12.09
N ALA A 91 -4.62 13.60 -13.24
CA ALA A 91 -3.23 14.09 -13.30
C ALA A 91 -3.06 15.47 -12.63
N HIS A 92 -4.08 16.32 -12.62
CA HIS A 92 -4.01 17.65 -11.99
C HIS A 92 -3.98 17.51 -10.47
N GLN A 93 -4.85 16.71 -9.89
CA GLN A 93 -4.87 16.44 -8.46
C GLN A 93 -3.59 15.73 -8.02
N LEU A 94 -3.08 14.79 -8.85
CA LEU A 94 -1.82 14.10 -8.58
C LEU A 94 -0.66 15.10 -8.51
N ALA A 95 -0.51 15.96 -9.51
CA ALA A 95 0.53 16.98 -9.56
C ALA A 95 0.41 17.95 -8.37
N PHE A 96 -0.80 18.38 -8.03
CA PHE A 96 -1.05 19.23 -6.88
C PHE A 96 -0.62 18.55 -5.56
N ALA A 97 -0.99 17.29 -5.35
CA ALA A 97 -0.61 16.55 -4.15
C ALA A 97 0.91 16.36 -4.04
N ILE A 98 1.59 16.03 -5.14
CA ILE A 98 3.05 15.92 -5.18
C ILE A 98 3.70 17.26 -4.80
N ASN A 99 3.25 18.36 -5.39
CA ASN A 99 3.79 19.70 -5.11
C ASN A 99 3.54 20.12 -3.65
N ARG A 100 2.38 19.77 -3.07
CA ARG A 100 2.11 19.98 -1.63
C ARG A 100 3.15 19.29 -0.76
N VAL A 101 3.42 18.01 -1.01
CA VAL A 101 4.40 17.24 -0.23
C VAL A 101 5.82 17.80 -0.39
N ILE A 102 6.19 18.23 -1.61
CA ILE A 102 7.51 18.83 -1.88
C ILE A 102 7.65 20.17 -1.17
N GLY A 103 6.62 21.03 -1.23
CA GLY A 103 6.64 22.38 -0.70
C GLY A 103 6.44 22.49 0.81
N ASP A 104 5.78 21.50 1.44
CA ASP A 104 5.48 21.52 2.87
C ASP A 104 6.27 20.43 3.63
N THR A 105 7.39 20.85 4.22
CA THR A 105 8.27 19.95 4.99
C THR A 105 7.60 19.40 6.25
N ARG A 106 6.67 20.14 6.85
CA ARG A 106 5.93 19.70 8.04
C ARG A 106 4.92 18.62 7.68
N LEU A 107 4.14 18.84 6.62
CA LEU A 107 3.23 17.83 6.07
C LEU A 107 4.01 16.56 5.75
N ARG A 108 5.13 16.69 5.01
CA ARG A 108 5.97 15.53 4.63
C ARG A 108 6.46 14.75 5.85
N ALA A 109 6.96 15.43 6.88
CA ALA A 109 7.41 14.78 8.11
C ALA A 109 6.27 14.03 8.82
N ASN A 110 5.08 14.61 8.88
CA ASN A 110 3.91 13.96 9.45
C ASN A 110 3.50 12.72 8.67
N LEU A 111 3.44 12.80 7.33
CA LEU A 111 3.10 11.65 6.47
C LEU A 111 4.09 10.50 6.65
N ILE A 112 5.38 10.79 6.75
CA ILE A 112 6.43 9.79 7.01
C ILE A 112 6.24 9.14 8.39
N SER A 113 6.07 9.94 9.44
CA SER A 113 5.90 9.43 10.81
C SER A 113 4.68 8.51 10.92
N GLU A 114 3.53 8.95 10.42
CA GLU A 114 2.30 8.17 10.42
C GLU A 114 2.38 6.95 9.48
N GLY A 115 3.13 7.08 8.38
CA GLY A 115 3.44 5.98 7.46
C GLY A 115 4.22 4.86 8.15
N HIS A 116 5.28 5.19 8.89
CA HIS A 116 6.02 4.22 9.68
C HIS A 116 5.15 3.48 10.69
N LEU A 117 4.33 4.21 11.45
CA LEU A 117 3.38 3.61 12.39
C LEU A 117 2.40 2.67 11.69
N ARG A 118 1.96 3.05 10.50
CA ARG A 118 1.06 2.21 9.70
C ARG A 118 1.74 0.95 9.19
N ALA A 119 2.95 1.05 8.64
CA ALA A 119 3.71 -0.10 8.15
C ALA A 119 3.99 -1.13 9.25
N GLN A 120 4.30 -0.68 10.48
CA GLN A 120 4.51 -1.56 11.63
C GLN A 120 3.29 -2.44 11.94
N GLN A 121 2.07 -1.95 11.70
CA GLN A 121 0.83 -2.72 11.91
C GLN A 121 0.69 -3.91 10.95
N PHE A 122 1.46 -3.92 9.86
CA PHE A 122 1.51 -4.98 8.84
C PHE A 122 2.82 -5.76 8.87
N SER A 123 3.61 -5.64 9.94
CA SER A 123 4.86 -6.40 10.05
C SER A 123 4.62 -7.90 10.05
N MET A 124 5.53 -8.66 9.42
CA MET A 124 5.43 -10.13 9.36
C MET A 124 5.44 -10.76 10.75
N SER A 125 6.17 -10.18 11.71
CA SER A 125 6.18 -10.64 13.10
C SER A 125 4.81 -10.50 13.77
N LEU A 126 4.13 -9.37 13.58
CA LEU A 126 2.79 -9.16 14.09
C LEU A 126 1.77 -10.09 13.42
N LEU A 127 1.90 -10.30 12.12
CA LEU A 127 1.06 -11.24 11.36
C LEU A 127 1.25 -12.67 11.88
N ALA A 128 2.50 -13.11 12.02
CA ALA A 128 2.84 -14.43 12.57
C ALA A 128 2.27 -14.63 13.98
N SER A 129 2.39 -13.63 14.86
CA SER A 129 1.79 -13.68 16.20
C SER A 129 0.28 -13.88 16.15
N LYS A 130 -0.42 -13.13 15.29
CA LYS A 130 -1.87 -13.29 15.11
C LYS A 130 -2.26 -14.69 14.62
N TYR A 131 -1.49 -15.27 13.69
CA TYR A 131 -1.74 -16.65 13.25
C TYR A 131 -1.51 -17.66 14.37
N VAL A 132 -0.45 -17.50 15.16
CA VAL A 132 -0.20 -18.36 16.33
C VAL A 132 -1.37 -18.29 17.32
N ASP A 133 -1.88 -17.11 17.61
CA ASP A 133 -3.02 -16.94 18.50
C ASP A 133 -4.29 -17.60 17.94
N ILE A 134 -4.54 -17.48 16.64
CA ILE A 134 -5.66 -18.18 15.98
C ILE A 134 -5.49 -19.72 16.11
N TYR A 135 -4.30 -20.25 15.85
CA TYR A 135 -4.06 -21.68 15.97
C TYR A 135 -4.22 -22.18 17.41
N ARG A 136 -3.74 -21.43 18.41
CA ARG A 136 -3.97 -21.78 19.82
C ARG A 136 -5.46 -21.83 20.15
N MET A 137 -6.20 -20.83 19.73
CA MET A 137 -7.67 -20.79 19.95
C MET A 137 -8.37 -21.98 19.29
N LEU A 138 -7.96 -22.37 18.08
CA LEU A 138 -8.54 -23.53 17.39
C LEU A 138 -8.23 -24.83 18.14
N LEU A 139 -7.00 -25.04 18.59
CA LEU A 139 -6.61 -26.21 19.37
C LEU A 139 -7.31 -26.30 20.73
N GLU A 140 -7.46 -25.19 21.43
CA GLU A 140 -8.20 -25.11 22.69
C GLU A 140 -9.71 -25.38 22.49
N SER A 141 -10.23 -25.08 21.31
CA SER A 141 -11.64 -25.28 20.99
C SER A 141 -11.99 -26.65 20.48
N GLU A 142 -11.04 -27.36 19.83
CA GLU A 142 -11.21 -28.79 19.53
C GLU A 142 -11.33 -29.60 20.81
N ALA A 143 -10.64 -29.17 21.89
CA ALA A 143 -10.80 -29.72 23.22
C ALA A 143 -12.19 -29.45 23.84
N SER A 144 -12.93 -28.47 23.34
CA SER A 144 -14.21 -28.02 23.92
C SER A 144 -15.44 -28.26 23.05
N ASN A 145 -15.33 -28.89 21.89
CA ASN A 145 -16.43 -29.21 20.95
C ASN A 145 -17.41 -28.06 20.61
N GLU A 146 -17.08 -26.81 20.96
CA GLU A 146 -17.99 -25.65 20.81
C GLU A 146 -17.78 -24.83 19.53
N LEU A 147 -16.65 -24.97 18.82
CA LEU A 147 -16.31 -24.11 17.67
C LEU A 147 -16.85 -24.60 16.34
N LEU A 148 -17.21 -25.85 16.20
CA LEU A 148 -17.88 -26.38 14.99
C LEU A 148 -19.30 -25.81 14.81
N VAL A 149 -19.87 -25.15 15.81
CA VAL A 149 -21.23 -24.61 15.82
C VAL A 149 -21.30 -23.09 15.60
N ARG A 150 -20.18 -22.34 15.66
CA ARG A 150 -20.21 -20.87 15.52
C ARG A 150 -19.09 -20.32 14.61
N PRO A 151 -19.26 -20.36 13.28
CA PRO A 151 -18.28 -19.81 12.33
C PRO A 151 -18.08 -18.26 12.47
N ASN A 152 -18.98 -17.56 13.16
CA ASN A 152 -18.95 -16.10 13.27
C ASN A 152 -17.89 -15.52 14.23
N ARG A 153 -17.24 -16.32 15.08
CA ARG A 153 -16.21 -15.81 16.02
C ARG A 153 -14.87 -15.53 15.36
N LEU A 154 -14.53 -16.27 14.30
CA LEU A 154 -13.30 -16.02 13.53
C LEU A 154 -13.39 -14.71 12.73
N VAL A 155 -14.58 -14.34 12.28
CA VAL A 155 -14.83 -13.15 11.48
C VAL A 155 -14.64 -11.85 12.27
N SER A 156 -14.92 -11.85 13.58
CA SER A 156 -14.77 -10.67 14.42
C SER A 156 -13.31 -10.30 14.77
N MET A 157 -12.36 -11.19 14.51
CA MET A 157 -10.92 -10.94 14.74
C MET A 157 -10.23 -10.21 13.58
N PHE A 158 -10.87 -10.16 12.42
CA PHE A 158 -10.38 -9.38 11.30
C PHE A 158 -11.05 -8.00 11.30
N PRO A 159 -10.34 -6.91 11.03
CA PRO A 159 -10.96 -5.61 10.90
C PRO A 159 -12.07 -5.70 9.84
N ASP A 160 -13.26 -5.24 10.20
CA ASP A 160 -14.55 -5.34 9.48
C ASP A 160 -14.47 -5.00 7.96
N ARG A 161 -13.45 -4.27 7.54
CA ARG A 161 -13.25 -3.84 6.15
C ARG A 161 -12.70 -4.92 5.21
N LEU A 162 -12.05 -5.96 5.72
CA LEU A 162 -11.48 -7.02 4.89
C LEU A 162 -12.51 -8.09 4.48
N LEU A 163 -13.66 -8.14 5.15
CA LEU A 163 -14.67 -9.20 4.98
C LEU A 163 -15.95 -8.74 4.26
N ARG A 164 -16.08 -7.46 3.93
CA ARG A 164 -17.33 -6.90 3.39
C ARG A 164 -17.38 -6.76 1.87
N ARG A 165 -16.94 -7.73 1.07
CA ARG A 165 -17.46 -7.87 -0.31
C ARG A 165 -17.54 -9.33 -0.71
N PRO A 166 -18.73 -9.85 -1.08
CA PRO A 166 -18.81 -11.12 -1.80
C PRO A 166 -18.13 -10.92 -3.17
N TRP A 167 -17.28 -11.85 -3.51
CA TRP A 167 -16.64 -11.95 -4.82
C TRP A 167 -17.76 -12.16 -5.86
N SER A 168 -18.21 -11.09 -6.51
CA SER A 168 -19.13 -11.19 -7.65
C SER A 168 -18.29 -11.51 -8.90
N GLY A 169 -18.00 -12.81 -9.09
CA GLY A 169 -17.54 -13.31 -10.37
C GLY A 169 -18.61 -13.03 -11.42
N ARG A 170 -18.30 -12.20 -12.41
CA ARG A 170 -19.02 -12.18 -13.67
C ARG A 170 -18.10 -12.80 -14.72
N SER A 171 -18.65 -13.85 -15.30
CA SER A 171 -18.25 -14.46 -16.55
C SER A 171 -18.09 -13.45 -17.68
#